data_671237b5845e36bca4a06c89ee85aaa2
#
_entry.id   671237b5845e36bca4a06c89ee85aaa2
#
_cell.length_a   1.000
_cell.length_b   1.000
_cell.length_c   1.000
_cell.angle_alpha   90.00
_cell.angle_beta   90.00
_cell.angle_gamma   90.00
#
_symmetry.space_group_name_H-M   'P 1'
#
loop_
_entity.id
_entity.type
_entity.pdbx_description
1 polymer ?
#
loop_
_entity_poly.entity_id
_entity_poly.type
_entity_poly.pdbx_seq_one_letter_code
_entity_poly.pdbx_strand_id
1 'polypeptide(L)'
;AEVVMLAALIADGNLTNRTPRFCYGDVRSEIYREVEAAAEALGVQMRPDGHGNGSLSAGRGSPSNPVTDLLRRHGLMGLHSGEKFVPDPIFRLGNQQIARFLGILFACDGHIHVSDRFAQIGYTTISERLARDVQHLLLRLGIVGKIRTLRREVYEGSPVRALEVRVTGQADLLAFCELIEVPGKREQQRRALERLSEVGPFTNVDTIPRDAWKLVLEAKGTRSWADVSAALNRPRNHNWHVGTRGLSRVLMAELATALAEPTLEHLATSDIWWDEIASIEPAGVEETYDLQVPGDESFVADDIVVHNSALVANIADFVAVEKGLPVAFFSLEMSETELAHRFLACRARIAGDKLRKGQIKSLWPKVLRASNQLENAPIWIDTSSDLSVLELRSKARRLYSREGKLGLIIVDYMQLMRPDDPRANRVEQVGQISRGLKLLAGELNVPVLGISQLSRAPELRPDKRPILSDLRESGNLEQDADLVCFIFRQEYYEQDPDEDIRGKAELILAKHRNGPIGTVELAFQSIYPRFMNLARTDRTGQ
;
A
#
# COMPACT_ATOMS: atom_id res chain seq x y z
N ALA A 1 25.51 4.64 -16.36
CA ALA A 1 26.25 5.88 -16.12
C ALA A 1 25.38 6.91 -15.41
N GLU A 2 24.20 7.29 -15.97
CA GLU A 2 23.35 8.35 -15.39
C GLU A 2 22.94 8.03 -13.93
N VAL A 3 22.54 6.79 -13.62
CA VAL A 3 22.16 6.35 -12.27
C VAL A 3 23.29 6.56 -11.26
N VAL A 4 24.52 6.17 -11.62
CA VAL A 4 25.70 6.34 -10.76
C VAL A 4 26.03 7.81 -10.56
N MET A 5 25.98 8.60 -11.65
CA MET A 5 26.28 10.04 -11.62
C MET A 5 25.26 10.80 -10.76
N LEU A 6 23.95 10.52 -10.93
CA LEU A 6 22.90 11.14 -10.11
C LEU A 6 23.07 10.79 -8.64
N ALA A 7 23.26 9.50 -8.31
CA ALA A 7 23.44 9.07 -6.92
C ALA A 7 24.64 9.76 -6.24
N ALA A 8 25.80 9.77 -6.92
CA ALA A 8 27.02 10.38 -6.39
C ALA A 8 26.84 11.89 -6.15
N LEU A 9 26.22 12.61 -7.10
CA LEU A 9 26.03 14.05 -6.99
C LEU A 9 24.91 14.44 -5.99
N ILE A 10 23.90 13.61 -5.85
CA ILE A 10 22.87 13.78 -4.80
C ILE A 10 23.52 13.63 -3.43
N ALA A 11 24.38 12.64 -3.22
CA ALA A 11 25.10 12.49 -1.96
C ALA A 11 26.16 13.61 -1.81
N ASP A 12 27.34 13.40 -2.36
CA ASP A 12 28.54 14.22 -2.13
C ASP A 12 28.81 15.26 -3.23
N GLY A 13 27.79 15.63 -4.03
CA GLY A 13 27.93 16.62 -5.09
C GLY A 13 27.71 18.05 -4.63
N ASN A 14 28.51 19.00 -5.17
CA ASN A 14 28.18 20.42 -5.16
C ASN A 14 27.45 20.79 -6.45
N LEU A 15 26.15 21.11 -6.32
CA LEU A 15 25.23 21.36 -7.43
C LEU A 15 24.99 22.87 -7.69
N THR A 16 25.51 23.75 -6.84
CA THR A 16 25.31 25.21 -6.92
C THR A 16 26.31 25.88 -7.89
N ASN A 17 27.41 25.23 -8.17
CA ASN A 17 28.42 25.74 -9.06
C ASN A 17 28.04 25.50 -10.53
N ARG A 18 28.45 26.42 -11.44
CA ARG A 18 28.25 26.29 -12.88
C ARG A 18 28.76 24.95 -13.45
N THR A 19 29.84 24.43 -12.89
CA THR A 19 30.40 23.11 -13.19
C THR A 19 30.19 22.25 -11.93
N PRO A 20 29.44 21.15 -12.04
CA PRO A 20 29.22 20.26 -10.88
C PRO A 20 30.54 19.69 -10.37
N ARG A 21 30.64 19.53 -9.06
CA ARG A 21 31.80 18.94 -8.39
C ARG A 21 31.35 17.74 -7.57
N PHE A 22 32.21 16.76 -7.46
CA PHE A 22 32.03 15.57 -6.64
C PHE A 22 33.15 15.48 -5.61
N CYS A 23 32.81 15.24 -4.35
CA CYS A 23 33.75 15.00 -3.26
C CYS A 23 33.99 13.49 -3.13
N TYR A 24 35.22 13.03 -3.26
CA TYR A 24 35.59 11.61 -3.26
C TYR A 24 36.60 11.22 -2.18
N GLY A 25 37.20 12.18 -1.50
CA GLY A 25 38.23 11.97 -0.49
C GLY A 25 39.59 11.51 -1.07
N ASP A 26 39.68 10.26 -1.52
CA ASP A 26 40.88 9.68 -2.12
C ASP A 26 40.63 9.20 -3.56
N VAL A 27 41.49 9.60 -4.50
CA VAL A 27 41.44 9.15 -5.92
C VAL A 27 41.63 7.64 -6.10
N ARG A 28 42.17 6.94 -5.10
CA ARG A 28 42.30 5.47 -5.09
C ARG A 28 41.04 4.78 -4.58
N SER A 29 40.05 5.50 -4.09
CA SER A 29 38.83 4.93 -3.58
C SER A 29 38.03 4.22 -4.69
N GLU A 30 37.26 3.23 -4.31
CA GLU A 30 36.41 2.50 -5.26
C GLU A 30 35.30 3.40 -5.80
N ILE A 31 34.75 4.28 -4.98
CA ILE A 31 33.70 5.23 -5.39
C ILE A 31 34.25 6.25 -6.43
N TYR A 32 35.51 6.70 -6.30
CA TYR A 32 36.13 7.55 -7.30
C TYR A 32 36.10 6.90 -8.68
N ARG A 33 36.56 5.63 -8.77
CA ARG A 33 36.62 4.89 -10.06
C ARG A 33 35.23 4.67 -10.66
N GLU A 34 34.22 4.43 -9.83
CA GLU A 34 32.83 4.28 -10.27
C GLU A 34 32.29 5.56 -10.89
N VAL A 35 32.54 6.70 -10.24
CA VAL A 35 32.08 8.00 -10.73
C VAL A 35 32.90 8.46 -11.92
N GLU A 36 34.21 8.19 -11.97
CA GLU A 36 35.07 8.46 -13.11
C GLU A 36 34.62 7.70 -14.36
N ALA A 37 34.38 6.40 -14.25
CA ALA A 37 33.84 5.59 -15.33
C ALA A 37 32.46 6.07 -15.81
N ALA A 38 31.61 6.49 -14.89
CA ALA A 38 30.31 7.07 -15.25
C ALA A 38 30.44 8.42 -15.96
N ALA A 39 31.40 9.26 -15.53
CA ALA A 39 31.71 10.54 -16.19
C ALA A 39 32.21 10.34 -17.60
N GLU A 40 33.17 9.42 -17.81
CA GLU A 40 33.68 9.06 -19.12
C GLU A 40 32.59 8.57 -20.08
N ALA A 41 31.71 7.70 -19.59
CA ALA A 41 30.56 7.19 -20.35
C ALA A 41 29.55 8.28 -20.73
N LEU A 42 29.51 9.39 -19.99
CA LEU A 42 28.71 10.58 -20.28
C LEU A 42 29.48 11.63 -21.13
N GLY A 43 30.70 11.31 -21.53
CA GLY A 43 31.54 12.25 -22.33
C GLY A 43 32.11 13.42 -21.51
N VAL A 44 32.27 13.24 -20.20
CA VAL A 44 32.78 14.24 -19.26
C VAL A 44 34.03 13.71 -18.57
N GLN A 45 35.00 14.58 -18.30
CA GLN A 45 36.22 14.24 -17.56
C GLN A 45 36.08 14.73 -16.09
N MET A 46 36.37 13.86 -15.15
CA MET A 46 36.56 14.24 -13.77
C MET A 46 37.99 14.74 -13.56
N ARG A 47 38.14 16.01 -13.17
CA ARG A 47 39.43 16.66 -12.91
C ARG A 47 39.64 16.87 -11.43
N PRO A 48 40.55 16.08 -10.80
CA PRO A 48 40.90 16.25 -9.39
C PRO A 48 41.48 17.63 -9.11
N ASP A 49 41.12 18.22 -7.96
CA ASP A 49 41.70 19.50 -7.51
C ASP A 49 42.82 19.34 -6.49
N GLY A 50 43.20 18.12 -6.16
CA GLY A 50 44.23 17.78 -5.17
C GLY A 50 43.77 17.82 -3.71
N HIS A 51 42.51 18.23 -3.43
CA HIS A 51 41.93 18.35 -2.08
C HIS A 51 40.76 17.40 -1.85
N GLY A 52 40.68 16.28 -2.60
CA GLY A 52 39.64 15.29 -2.47
C GLY A 52 38.33 15.63 -3.21
N ASN A 53 38.32 16.65 -4.06
CA ASN A 53 37.21 17.02 -4.93
C ASN A 53 37.59 16.93 -6.39
N GLY A 54 36.62 16.68 -7.27
CA GLY A 54 36.78 16.68 -8.70
C GLY A 54 35.71 17.49 -9.40
N SER A 55 36.13 18.32 -10.38
CA SER A 55 35.21 19.02 -11.25
C SER A 55 34.84 18.15 -12.44
N LEU A 56 33.56 18.07 -12.77
CA LEU A 56 33.00 17.31 -13.89
C LEU A 56 32.92 18.23 -15.11
N SER A 57 33.96 18.20 -15.95
CA SER A 57 34.17 19.17 -17.05
C SER A 57 34.03 18.51 -18.43
N ALA A 58 33.18 19.05 -19.26
CA ALA A 58 33.24 18.74 -20.70
C ALA A 58 34.51 19.38 -21.34
N GLY A 59 35.05 18.76 -22.35
CA GLY A 59 36.26 19.24 -23.02
C GLY A 59 36.16 20.69 -23.53
N ARG A 60 37.30 21.36 -23.78
CA ARG A 60 37.30 22.69 -24.39
C ARG A 60 36.62 22.65 -25.76
N GLY A 61 35.62 23.52 -25.97
CA GLY A 61 34.85 23.59 -27.23
C GLY A 61 33.54 22.82 -27.22
N SER A 62 33.19 22.08 -26.13
CA SER A 62 31.87 21.47 -26.01
C SER A 62 30.79 22.54 -25.82
N PRO A 63 29.66 22.46 -26.57
CA PRO A 63 28.57 23.46 -26.47
C PRO A 63 27.84 23.40 -25.16
N SER A 64 27.81 22.25 -24.49
CA SER A 64 27.18 22.03 -23.17
C SER A 64 27.96 21.00 -22.37
N ASN A 65 27.64 20.89 -21.08
CA ASN A 65 28.16 19.86 -20.21
C ASN A 65 27.05 18.82 -19.94
N PRO A 66 27.18 17.56 -20.43
CA PRO A 66 26.16 16.53 -20.31
C PRO A 66 25.70 16.27 -18.86
N VAL A 67 26.59 16.35 -17.86
CA VAL A 67 26.25 16.20 -16.45
C VAL A 67 25.45 17.39 -15.94
N THR A 68 25.80 18.62 -16.35
CA THR A 68 25.00 19.80 -16.01
C THR A 68 23.60 19.73 -16.63
N ASP A 69 23.51 19.27 -17.88
CA ASP A 69 22.23 19.12 -18.58
C ASP A 69 21.37 17.98 -17.93
N LEU A 70 22.02 16.89 -17.49
CA LEU A 70 21.38 15.84 -16.72
C LEU A 70 20.78 16.41 -15.40
N LEU A 71 21.55 17.16 -14.64
CA LEU A 71 21.08 17.79 -13.39
C LEU A 71 19.94 18.79 -13.63
N ARG A 72 20.00 19.59 -14.70
CA ARG A 72 18.91 20.52 -15.07
C ARG A 72 17.64 19.79 -15.45
N ARG A 73 17.75 18.73 -16.25
CA ARG A 73 16.61 17.89 -16.68
C ARG A 73 15.85 17.34 -15.48
N HIS A 74 16.56 17.04 -14.41
CA HIS A 74 15.99 16.46 -13.18
C HIS A 74 15.76 17.49 -12.07
N GLY A 75 15.89 18.79 -12.33
CA GLY A 75 15.63 19.84 -11.35
C GLY A 75 16.61 19.88 -10.17
N LEU A 76 17.79 19.24 -10.31
CA LEU A 76 18.78 19.17 -9.22
C LEU A 76 19.80 20.30 -9.27
N MET A 77 19.99 20.95 -10.43
CA MET A 77 20.99 22.01 -10.58
C MET A 77 20.64 23.24 -9.78
N GLY A 78 21.56 23.69 -8.95
CA GLY A 78 21.40 24.87 -8.09
C GLY A 78 20.95 24.55 -6.66
N LEU A 79 20.59 23.30 -6.36
CA LEU A 79 20.10 22.91 -5.03
C LEU A 79 21.23 22.84 -3.99
N HIS A 80 20.93 23.29 -2.79
CA HIS A 80 21.75 23.08 -1.60
C HIS A 80 21.48 21.71 -0.96
N SER A 81 22.34 21.27 -0.05
CA SER A 81 22.28 19.94 0.56
C SER A 81 20.94 19.61 1.23
N GLY A 82 20.26 20.61 1.82
CA GLY A 82 18.95 20.43 2.44
C GLY A 82 17.76 20.33 1.47
N GLU A 83 17.99 20.65 0.18
CA GLU A 83 16.95 20.69 -0.85
C GLU A 83 17.04 19.51 -1.82
N LYS A 84 18.10 18.70 -1.72
CA LYS A 84 18.32 17.54 -2.58
C LYS A 84 17.23 16.49 -2.41
N PHE A 85 16.91 15.80 -3.49
CA PHE A 85 15.89 14.75 -3.55
C PHE A 85 16.26 13.70 -4.60
N VAL A 86 15.56 12.57 -4.61
CA VAL A 86 15.67 11.55 -5.66
C VAL A 86 14.73 11.91 -6.81
N PRO A 87 15.22 12.06 -8.06
CA PRO A 87 14.36 12.36 -9.20
C PRO A 87 13.35 11.26 -9.52
N ASP A 88 12.13 11.63 -9.93
CA ASP A 88 11.03 10.71 -10.22
C ASP A 88 11.38 9.53 -11.14
N PRO A 89 12.21 9.69 -12.22
CA PRO A 89 12.58 8.56 -13.05
C PRO A 89 13.32 7.44 -12.31
N ILE A 90 14.01 7.73 -11.19
CA ILE A 90 14.70 6.70 -10.37
C ILE A 90 13.69 5.76 -9.74
N PHE A 91 12.55 6.26 -9.30
CA PHE A 91 11.48 5.44 -8.72
C PHE A 91 10.83 4.47 -9.72
N ARG A 92 11.01 4.69 -11.02
CA ARG A 92 10.48 3.82 -12.09
C ARG A 92 11.47 2.77 -12.58
N LEU A 93 12.68 2.75 -12.03
CA LEU A 93 13.71 1.78 -12.40
C LEU A 93 13.39 0.39 -11.81
N GLY A 94 13.97 -0.64 -12.44
CA GLY A 94 13.94 -2.00 -11.89
C GLY A 94 14.82 -2.12 -10.64
N ASN A 95 14.51 -3.11 -9.79
CA ASN A 95 15.13 -3.30 -8.48
C ASN A 95 16.67 -3.35 -8.53
N GLN A 96 17.26 -3.95 -9.56
CA GLN A 96 18.73 -3.99 -9.71
C GLN A 96 19.36 -2.59 -9.88
N GLN A 97 18.68 -1.71 -10.62
CA GLN A 97 19.14 -0.33 -10.83
C GLN A 97 18.91 0.54 -9.59
N ILE A 98 17.81 0.30 -8.86
CA ILE A 98 17.55 0.94 -7.56
C ILE A 98 18.60 0.52 -6.54
N ALA A 99 18.93 -0.78 -6.45
CA ALA A 99 19.97 -1.28 -5.58
C ALA A 99 21.34 -0.64 -5.92
N ARG A 100 21.64 -0.47 -7.22
CA ARG A 100 22.86 0.21 -7.68
C ARG A 100 22.87 1.69 -7.27
N PHE A 101 21.74 2.38 -7.42
CA PHE A 101 21.58 3.78 -7.01
C PHE A 101 21.82 3.96 -5.51
N LEU A 102 21.16 3.12 -4.69
CA LEU A 102 21.33 3.11 -3.24
C LEU A 102 22.77 2.76 -2.84
N GLY A 103 23.39 1.79 -3.51
CA GLY A 103 24.78 1.40 -3.24
C GLY A 103 25.74 2.58 -3.36
N ILE A 104 25.58 3.42 -4.37
CA ILE A 104 26.39 4.64 -4.56
C ILE A 104 26.06 5.70 -3.49
N LEU A 105 24.77 5.92 -3.17
CA LEU A 105 24.38 6.83 -2.08
C LEU A 105 25.02 6.42 -0.76
N PHE A 106 24.92 5.13 -0.40
CA PHE A 106 25.50 4.60 0.84
C PHE A 106 27.03 4.53 0.82
N ALA A 107 27.66 4.49 -0.36
CA ALA A 107 29.12 4.62 -0.47
C ALA A 107 29.59 6.01 -0.02
N CYS A 108 28.85 7.05 -0.37
CA CYS A 108 29.13 8.44 -0.01
C CYS A 108 28.73 8.75 1.46
N ASP A 109 27.45 8.94 1.70
CA ASP A 109 26.88 9.44 2.96
C ASP A 109 26.36 8.33 3.91
N GLY A 110 26.44 7.05 3.51
CA GLY A 110 26.04 5.93 4.33
C GLY A 110 27.16 5.47 5.28
N HIS A 111 26.77 4.70 6.29
CA HIS A 111 27.71 4.01 7.18
C HIS A 111 27.32 2.56 7.41
N ILE A 112 28.31 1.71 7.53
CA ILE A 112 28.18 0.30 7.94
C ILE A 112 29.12 0.10 9.11
N HIS A 113 28.54 -0.03 10.29
CA HIS A 113 29.28 -0.25 11.54
C HIS A 113 29.02 -1.66 12.06
N VAL A 114 30.08 -2.39 12.33
CA VAL A 114 30.02 -3.75 12.87
C VAL A 114 30.80 -3.80 14.17
N SER A 115 30.14 -4.24 15.23
CA SER A 115 30.76 -4.48 16.54
C SER A 115 30.57 -5.95 16.94
N ASP A 116 31.16 -6.33 18.06
CA ASP A 116 31.01 -7.70 18.61
C ASP A 116 29.55 -8.04 18.99
N ARG A 117 28.67 -7.05 19.10
CA ARG A 117 27.29 -7.24 19.58
C ARG A 117 26.22 -6.95 18.54
N PHE A 118 26.49 -6.10 17.56
CA PHE A 118 25.49 -5.67 16.58
C PHE A 118 26.14 -5.18 15.27
N ALA A 119 25.36 -5.21 14.21
CA ALA A 119 25.63 -4.48 12.97
C ALA A 119 24.63 -3.33 12.82
N GLN A 120 25.07 -2.23 12.26
CA GLN A 120 24.26 -1.04 12.02
C GLN A 120 24.55 -0.49 10.63
N ILE A 121 23.49 -0.26 9.86
CA ILE A 121 23.56 0.34 8.52
C ILE A 121 22.65 1.56 8.52
N GLY A 122 23.13 2.69 8.03
CA GLY A 122 22.34 3.90 7.96
C GLY A 122 22.84 4.87 6.90
N TYR A 123 21.96 5.76 6.46
CA TYR A 123 22.20 6.87 5.55
C TYR A 123 21.85 8.17 6.25
N THR A 124 22.73 9.18 6.18
CA THR A 124 22.53 10.46 6.90
C THR A 124 22.40 11.60 5.92
N THR A 125 21.36 12.43 6.07
CA THR A 125 21.13 13.63 5.27
C THR A 125 20.49 14.74 6.09
N ILE A 126 20.59 15.98 5.61
CA ILE A 126 19.85 17.13 6.16
C ILE A 126 18.59 17.44 5.36
N SER A 127 18.38 16.79 4.22
CA SER A 127 17.16 16.90 3.41
C SER A 127 16.12 15.91 3.93
N GLU A 128 14.97 16.42 4.38
CA GLU A 128 13.85 15.59 4.81
C GLU A 128 13.26 14.80 3.64
N ARG A 129 13.14 15.43 2.47
CA ARG A 129 12.67 14.79 1.26
C ARG A 129 13.60 13.64 0.85
N LEU A 130 14.90 13.88 0.80
CA LEU A 130 15.87 12.83 0.46
C LEU A 130 15.84 11.66 1.44
N ALA A 131 15.64 11.92 2.74
CA ALA A 131 15.51 10.85 3.73
C ALA A 131 14.29 9.97 3.45
N ARG A 132 13.14 10.57 3.12
CA ARG A 132 11.91 9.83 2.75
C ARG A 132 12.08 9.08 1.43
N ASP A 133 12.70 9.71 0.43
CA ASP A 133 12.98 9.08 -0.86
C ASP A 133 13.86 7.83 -0.71
N VAL A 134 14.92 7.91 0.11
CA VAL A 134 15.81 6.76 0.41
C VAL A 134 15.06 5.67 1.17
N GLN A 135 14.21 6.02 2.13
CA GLN A 135 13.36 5.08 2.86
C GLN A 135 12.44 4.33 1.90
N HIS A 136 11.77 5.04 0.99
CA HIS A 136 10.88 4.44 -0.01
C HIS A 136 11.62 3.51 -0.97
N LEU A 137 12.81 3.89 -1.46
CA LEU A 137 13.61 3.03 -2.34
C LEU A 137 14.10 1.76 -1.63
N LEU A 138 14.43 1.83 -0.34
CA LEU A 138 14.75 0.66 0.48
C LEU A 138 13.52 -0.26 0.60
N LEU A 139 12.34 0.31 0.88
CA LEU A 139 11.10 -0.44 1.00
C LEU A 139 10.74 -1.17 -0.31
N ARG A 140 10.99 -0.55 -1.48
CA ARG A 140 10.84 -1.21 -2.79
C ARG A 140 11.70 -2.46 -2.96
N LEU A 141 12.80 -2.56 -2.24
CA LEU A 141 13.65 -3.76 -2.18
C LEU A 141 13.27 -4.71 -1.04
N GLY A 142 12.16 -4.44 -0.32
CA GLY A 142 11.74 -5.21 0.84
C GLY A 142 12.56 -4.93 2.09
N ILE A 143 13.24 -3.79 2.18
CA ILE A 143 14.13 -3.42 3.30
C ILE A 143 13.49 -2.27 4.07
N VAL A 144 13.17 -2.48 5.34
CA VAL A 144 12.58 -1.45 6.19
C VAL A 144 13.64 -0.54 6.81
N GLY A 145 13.56 0.75 6.49
CA GLY A 145 14.37 1.80 7.08
C GLY A 145 13.56 2.70 8.01
N LYS A 146 14.08 3.05 9.18
CA LYS A 146 13.46 4.02 10.12
C LYS A 146 14.16 5.35 10.07
N ILE A 147 13.40 6.44 9.91
CA ILE A 147 13.93 7.80 9.93
C ILE A 147 14.08 8.25 11.40
N ARG A 148 15.27 8.69 11.76
CA ARG A 148 15.61 9.21 13.10
C ARG A 148 16.19 10.60 12.97
N THR A 149 15.79 11.51 13.86
CA THR A 149 16.40 12.83 13.97
C THR A 149 17.68 12.73 14.80
N LEU A 150 18.78 13.16 14.23
CA LEU A 150 20.06 13.33 14.91
C LEU A 150 20.29 14.81 15.17
N ARG A 151 20.70 15.17 16.40
CA ARG A 151 21.21 16.50 16.70
C ARG A 151 22.72 16.47 16.50
N ARG A 152 23.24 17.25 15.56
CA ARG A 152 24.68 17.47 15.39
C ARG A 152 24.96 18.95 15.56
N GLU A 153 25.99 19.27 16.34
CA GLU A 153 26.59 20.60 16.30
C GLU A 153 27.44 20.65 15.03
N VAL A 154 27.13 21.60 14.16
CA VAL A 154 27.89 21.86 12.94
C VAL A 154 28.52 23.23 13.04
N TYR A 155 29.68 23.40 12.44
CA TYR A 155 30.50 24.60 12.33
C TYR A 155 29.80 25.91 12.71
N GLU A 156 30.37 26.68 13.65
CA GLU A 156 29.87 27.95 14.19
C GLU A 156 28.74 27.85 15.25
N GLY A 157 28.54 26.68 15.88
CA GLY A 157 27.64 26.56 17.05
C GLY A 157 26.14 26.54 16.76
N SER A 158 25.73 26.50 15.49
CA SER A 158 24.32 26.36 15.12
C SER A 158 23.94 24.86 14.98
N PRO A 159 22.95 24.35 15.75
CA PRO A 159 22.52 22.99 15.65
C PRO A 159 21.80 22.75 14.31
N VAL A 160 22.31 21.84 13.48
CA VAL A 160 21.65 21.40 12.26
C VAL A 160 20.86 20.12 12.56
N ARG A 161 19.60 20.08 12.15
CA ARG A 161 18.76 18.89 12.20
C ARG A 161 19.19 17.95 11.08
N ALA A 162 19.96 16.91 11.41
CA ALA A 162 20.26 15.82 10.50
C ALA A 162 19.30 14.66 10.72
N LEU A 163 18.98 13.96 9.65
CA LEU A 163 18.11 12.78 9.62
C LEU A 163 18.96 11.56 9.24
N GLU A 164 18.73 10.46 9.92
CA GLU A 164 19.33 9.17 9.61
C GLU A 164 18.24 8.19 9.19
N VAL A 165 18.35 7.64 8.00
CA VAL A 165 17.58 6.46 7.57
C VAL A 165 18.35 5.24 8.02
N ARG A 166 17.88 4.56 9.08
CA ARG A 166 18.54 3.41 9.69
C ARG A 166 17.82 2.13 9.31
N VAL A 167 18.53 1.18 8.70
CA VAL A 167 18.02 -0.18 8.49
C VAL A 167 17.97 -0.88 9.85
N THR A 168 16.80 -1.44 10.18
CA THR A 168 16.51 -2.04 11.48
C THR A 168 15.95 -3.44 11.30
N GLY A 169 16.37 -4.37 12.11
CA GLY A 169 15.95 -5.76 11.95
C GLY A 169 17.04 -6.61 11.30
N GLN A 170 17.15 -7.85 11.77
CA GLN A 170 18.18 -8.75 11.25
C GLN A 170 17.92 -9.12 9.80
N ALA A 171 16.64 -9.42 9.45
CA ALA A 171 16.24 -9.76 8.09
C ALA A 171 16.54 -8.62 7.10
N ASP A 172 16.20 -7.38 7.49
CA ASP A 172 16.44 -6.18 6.66
C ASP A 172 17.94 -5.90 6.48
N LEU A 173 18.73 -6.06 7.55
CA LEU A 173 20.18 -5.89 7.48
C LEU A 173 20.85 -6.96 6.59
N LEU A 174 20.37 -8.21 6.64
CA LEU A 174 20.82 -9.28 5.74
C LEU A 174 20.43 -8.96 4.31
N ALA A 175 19.16 -8.63 4.06
CA ALA A 175 18.66 -8.26 2.73
C ALA A 175 19.43 -7.07 2.14
N PHE A 176 19.72 -6.05 2.94
CA PHE A 176 20.57 -4.93 2.51
C PHE A 176 21.93 -5.38 2.02
N CYS A 177 22.61 -6.22 2.81
CA CYS A 177 23.96 -6.69 2.47
C CYS A 177 23.98 -7.62 1.26
N GLU A 178 22.88 -8.33 0.98
CA GLU A 178 22.75 -9.25 -0.15
C GLU A 178 22.34 -8.52 -1.44
N LEU A 179 21.45 -7.54 -1.35
CA LEU A 179 20.86 -6.88 -2.51
C LEU A 179 21.60 -5.61 -2.94
N ILE A 180 22.23 -4.90 -2.00
CA ILE A 180 22.84 -3.58 -2.25
C ILE A 180 24.34 -3.68 -2.04
N GLU A 181 25.09 -3.65 -3.15
CA GLU A 181 26.55 -3.57 -3.11
C GLU A 181 27.01 -2.13 -2.89
N VAL A 182 27.78 -1.88 -1.81
CA VAL A 182 28.27 -0.54 -1.44
C VAL A 182 29.76 -0.42 -1.78
N PRO A 183 30.15 0.28 -2.86
CA PRO A 183 31.54 0.47 -3.24
C PRO A 183 32.37 1.06 -2.09
N GLY A 184 33.54 0.45 -1.85
CA GLY A 184 34.44 0.87 -0.77
C GLY A 184 34.08 0.37 0.64
N LYS A 185 32.91 -0.30 0.81
CA LYS A 185 32.46 -0.84 2.11
C LYS A 185 32.16 -2.35 2.08
N ARG A 186 32.64 -3.07 1.05
CA ARG A 186 32.39 -4.52 0.89
C ARG A 186 32.90 -5.35 2.07
N GLU A 187 34.06 -5.00 2.62
CA GLU A 187 34.59 -5.71 3.79
C GLU A 187 33.70 -5.54 5.02
N GLN A 188 33.17 -4.33 5.25
CA GLN A 188 32.21 -4.07 6.31
C GLN A 188 30.92 -4.84 6.09
N GLN A 189 30.43 -4.92 4.84
CA GLN A 189 29.24 -5.71 4.49
C GLN A 189 29.47 -7.20 4.77
N ARG A 190 30.61 -7.75 4.36
CA ARG A 190 30.96 -9.14 4.62
C ARG A 190 30.99 -9.45 6.11
N ARG A 191 31.65 -8.60 6.90
CA ARG A 191 31.68 -8.73 8.37
C ARG A 191 30.29 -8.60 9.00
N ALA A 192 29.42 -7.73 8.44
CA ALA A 192 28.04 -7.62 8.89
C ALA A 192 27.26 -8.91 8.63
N LEU A 193 27.37 -9.49 7.44
CA LEU A 193 26.75 -10.77 7.09
C LEU A 193 27.20 -11.90 8.03
N GLU A 194 28.50 -12.05 8.24
CA GLU A 194 29.06 -13.05 9.15
C GLU A 194 28.47 -12.88 10.56
N ARG A 195 28.48 -11.65 11.06
CA ARG A 195 27.98 -11.35 12.41
C ARG A 195 26.48 -11.58 12.57
N LEU A 196 25.69 -11.17 11.60
CA LEU A 196 24.23 -11.34 11.63
C LEU A 196 23.83 -12.81 11.54
N SER A 197 24.62 -13.65 10.87
CA SER A 197 24.37 -15.09 10.80
C SER A 197 24.62 -15.83 12.12
N GLU A 198 25.46 -15.28 13.00
CA GLU A 198 25.78 -15.85 14.30
C GLU A 198 24.79 -15.47 15.42
N VAL A 199 24.04 -14.37 15.23
CA VAL A 199 23.15 -13.80 16.25
C VAL A 199 21.71 -14.20 15.93
N GLY A 200 20.95 -14.58 16.96
CA GLY A 200 19.53 -14.88 16.81
C GLY A 200 18.70 -13.64 16.43
N PRO A 201 17.47 -13.82 15.90
CA PRO A 201 16.64 -12.73 15.41
C PRO A 201 16.32 -11.67 16.48
N PHE A 202 16.36 -10.40 16.09
CA PHE A 202 15.96 -9.29 16.95
C PHE A 202 14.43 -9.25 17.08
N THR A 203 13.91 -9.59 18.25
CA THR A 203 12.46 -9.78 18.48
C THR A 203 11.66 -8.49 18.70
N ASN A 204 12.32 -7.33 18.81
CA ASN A 204 11.66 -6.08 19.21
C ASN A 204 11.55 -5.03 18.09
N VAL A 205 11.80 -5.39 16.85
CA VAL A 205 11.90 -4.45 15.74
C VAL A 205 10.64 -4.46 14.87
N ASP A 206 10.12 -5.64 14.55
CA ASP A 206 8.88 -5.84 13.81
C ASP A 206 7.84 -6.41 14.77
N THR A 207 6.99 -5.53 15.30
CA THR A 207 6.00 -5.90 16.31
C THR A 207 4.59 -5.68 15.79
N ILE A 208 3.76 -6.71 15.94
CA ILE A 208 2.33 -6.64 15.69
C ILE A 208 1.69 -5.79 16.82
N PRO A 209 0.74 -4.90 16.51
CA PRO A 209 0.13 -4.02 17.49
C PRO A 209 -0.45 -4.75 18.71
N ARG A 210 -0.45 -4.07 19.85
CA ARG A 210 -1.00 -4.62 21.11
C ARG A 210 -2.46 -5.05 21.02
N ASP A 211 -3.23 -4.49 20.08
CA ASP A 211 -4.62 -4.83 19.85
C ASP A 211 -4.81 -6.27 19.38
N ALA A 212 -3.80 -6.88 18.76
CA ALA A 212 -3.79 -8.28 18.37
C ALA A 212 -3.89 -9.25 19.57
N TRP A 213 -3.63 -8.76 20.80
CA TRP A 213 -3.91 -9.55 22.00
C TRP A 213 -5.37 -9.94 22.14
N LYS A 214 -6.33 -9.21 21.54
CA LYS A 214 -7.74 -9.59 21.51
C LYS A 214 -7.92 -10.92 20.78
N LEU A 215 -7.29 -11.07 19.61
CA LEU A 215 -7.33 -12.31 18.83
C LEU A 215 -6.65 -13.47 19.57
N VAL A 216 -5.52 -13.20 20.24
CA VAL A 216 -4.86 -14.21 21.07
C VAL A 216 -5.74 -14.65 22.25
N LEU A 217 -6.48 -13.72 22.87
CA LEU A 217 -7.41 -14.05 23.96
C LEU A 217 -8.61 -14.87 23.47
N GLU A 218 -9.14 -14.53 22.31
CA GLU A 218 -10.21 -15.28 21.65
C GLU A 218 -9.76 -16.70 21.30
N ALA A 219 -8.61 -16.85 20.66
CA ALA A 219 -8.01 -18.14 20.32
C ALA A 219 -7.68 -18.98 21.56
N LYS A 220 -7.22 -18.35 22.63
CA LYS A 220 -6.93 -19.00 23.90
C LYS A 220 -8.19 -19.60 24.53
N GLY A 221 -9.32 -18.91 24.40
CA GLY A 221 -10.58 -19.32 25.00
C GLY A 221 -10.48 -19.56 26.51
N THR A 222 -10.95 -20.71 26.96
CA THR A 222 -10.93 -21.11 28.38
C THR A 222 -9.59 -21.67 28.88
N ARG A 223 -8.59 -21.87 27.99
CA ARG A 223 -7.25 -22.36 28.40
C ARG A 223 -6.61 -21.39 29.38
N SER A 224 -5.86 -21.91 30.34
CA SER A 224 -5.10 -21.06 31.26
C SER A 224 -3.79 -20.58 30.61
N TRP A 225 -3.26 -19.45 31.05
CA TRP A 225 -1.93 -19.00 30.61
C TRP A 225 -0.81 -19.96 31.03
N ALA A 226 -1.03 -20.73 32.10
CA ALA A 226 -0.10 -21.77 32.51
C ALA A 226 -0.04 -22.92 31.49
N ASP A 227 -1.15 -23.28 30.87
CA ASP A 227 -1.21 -24.32 29.83
C ASP A 227 -0.55 -23.82 28.54
N VAL A 228 -0.78 -22.56 28.15
CA VAL A 228 -0.10 -21.93 27.01
C VAL A 228 1.41 -21.84 27.24
N SER A 229 1.83 -21.46 28.46
CA SER A 229 3.24 -21.45 28.84
C SER A 229 3.87 -22.84 28.75
N ALA A 230 3.17 -23.86 29.22
CA ALA A 230 3.66 -25.24 29.14
C ALA A 230 3.78 -25.73 27.69
N ALA A 231 2.83 -25.42 26.82
CA ALA A 231 2.88 -25.77 25.40
C ALA A 231 4.06 -25.13 24.68
N LEU A 232 4.54 -23.97 25.15
CA LEU A 232 5.69 -23.23 24.59
C LEU A 232 6.99 -23.42 25.38
N ASN A 233 7.06 -24.44 26.26
CA ASN A 233 8.22 -24.69 27.11
C ASN A 233 8.67 -23.46 27.92
N ARG A 234 7.72 -22.62 28.34
CA ARG A 234 7.99 -21.41 29.14
C ARG A 234 7.61 -21.65 30.62
N PRO A 235 8.19 -20.89 31.55
CA PRO A 235 7.81 -20.98 32.96
C PRO A 235 6.32 -20.74 33.16
N ARG A 236 5.67 -21.47 34.07
CA ARG A 236 4.24 -21.32 34.36
C ARG A 236 3.81 -19.91 34.76
N ASN A 237 4.72 -19.16 35.37
CA ASN A 237 4.55 -17.76 35.79
C ASN A 237 5.09 -16.75 34.77
N HIS A 238 5.25 -17.15 33.49
CA HIS A 238 5.72 -16.26 32.45
C HIS A 238 4.82 -15.04 32.32
N ASN A 239 5.40 -13.84 32.34
CA ASN A 239 4.66 -12.61 32.15
C ASN A 239 4.47 -12.34 30.65
N TRP A 240 3.27 -12.52 30.18
CA TRP A 240 2.90 -12.36 28.76
C TRP A 240 2.73 -10.90 28.33
N HIS A 241 2.66 -9.94 29.27
CA HIS A 241 2.39 -8.54 28.98
C HIS A 241 1.14 -8.31 28.11
N VAL A 242 0.11 -9.10 28.35
CA VAL A 242 -1.16 -9.08 27.60
C VAL A 242 -1.72 -7.66 27.53
N GLY A 243 -1.98 -7.16 26.31
CA GLY A 243 -2.56 -5.84 26.05
C GLY A 243 -1.67 -4.64 26.43
N THR A 244 -0.45 -4.86 26.96
CA THR A 244 0.45 -3.77 27.37
C THR A 244 1.59 -3.52 26.40
N ARG A 245 2.00 -4.54 25.64
CA ARG A 245 3.05 -4.47 24.62
C ARG A 245 2.58 -5.14 23.34
N GLY A 246 3.12 -4.70 22.20
CA GLY A 246 2.98 -5.40 20.93
C GLY A 246 3.64 -6.79 21.01
N LEU A 247 3.28 -7.66 20.09
CA LEU A 247 3.83 -9.00 19.95
C LEU A 247 4.88 -9.03 18.85
N SER A 248 6.04 -9.65 19.11
CA SER A 248 6.96 -9.95 18.02
C SER A 248 6.34 -11.01 17.09
N ARG A 249 6.69 -11.00 15.82
CA ARG A 249 6.22 -12.02 14.86
C ARG A 249 6.59 -13.43 15.31
N VAL A 250 7.79 -13.61 15.87
CA VAL A 250 8.23 -14.89 16.44
C VAL A 250 7.29 -15.35 17.56
N LEU A 251 6.96 -14.47 18.51
CA LEU A 251 6.03 -14.80 19.58
C LEU A 251 4.61 -15.07 19.06
N MET A 252 4.17 -14.32 18.05
CA MET A 252 2.86 -14.54 17.42
C MET A 252 2.81 -15.91 16.73
N ALA A 253 3.87 -16.32 15.99
CA ALA A 253 3.96 -17.63 15.37
C ALA A 253 3.95 -18.77 16.39
N GLU A 254 4.69 -18.62 17.50
CA GLU A 254 4.66 -19.56 18.61
C GLU A 254 3.24 -19.71 19.19
N LEU A 255 2.56 -18.59 19.43
CA LEU A 255 1.18 -18.58 19.93
C LEU A 255 0.20 -19.19 18.92
N ALA A 256 0.35 -18.90 17.63
CA ALA A 256 -0.45 -19.48 16.56
C ALA A 256 -0.36 -21.02 16.59
N THR A 257 0.86 -21.55 16.69
CA THR A 257 1.11 -22.98 16.76
C THR A 257 0.52 -23.60 18.05
N ALA A 258 0.74 -22.97 19.21
CA ALA A 258 0.26 -23.48 20.49
C ALA A 258 -1.26 -23.44 20.64
N LEU A 259 -1.92 -22.47 19.99
CA LEU A 259 -3.36 -22.28 20.02
C LEU A 259 -4.07 -22.95 18.84
N ALA A 260 -3.31 -23.37 17.82
CA ALA A 260 -3.79 -23.93 16.55
C ALA A 260 -4.73 -22.95 15.82
N GLU A 261 -4.34 -21.65 15.76
CA GLU A 261 -5.18 -20.57 15.22
C GLU A 261 -4.54 -19.97 13.93
N PRO A 262 -5.11 -20.26 12.74
CA PRO A 262 -4.57 -19.80 11.47
C PRO A 262 -4.50 -18.26 11.33
N THR A 263 -5.43 -17.53 11.94
CA THR A 263 -5.43 -16.05 11.89
C THR A 263 -4.18 -15.47 12.55
N LEU A 264 -3.72 -16.06 13.64
CA LEU A 264 -2.47 -15.65 14.31
C LEU A 264 -1.25 -16.01 13.47
N GLU A 265 -1.31 -17.13 12.73
CA GLU A 265 -0.24 -17.51 11.81
C GLU A 265 -0.13 -16.53 10.64
N HIS A 266 -1.26 -16.12 10.05
CA HIS A 266 -1.29 -15.10 9.01
C HIS A 266 -0.72 -13.77 9.49
N LEU A 267 -1.04 -13.32 10.70
CA LEU A 267 -0.44 -12.11 11.28
C LEU A 267 1.06 -12.25 11.50
N ALA A 268 1.53 -13.43 11.91
CA ALA A 268 2.94 -13.68 12.14
C ALA A 268 3.77 -13.70 10.85
N THR A 269 3.18 -14.21 9.74
CA THR A 269 3.87 -14.46 8.47
C THR A 269 3.58 -13.40 7.41
N SER A 270 2.65 -12.45 7.67
CA SER A 270 2.28 -11.41 6.73
C SER A 270 3.48 -10.51 6.41
N ASP A 271 3.57 -10.03 5.17
CA ASP A 271 4.56 -9.07 4.69
C ASP A 271 4.18 -7.60 4.99
N ILE A 272 3.07 -7.38 5.72
CA ILE A 272 2.62 -6.04 6.13
C ILE A 272 3.41 -5.57 7.34
N TRP A 273 4.05 -4.43 7.24
CA TRP A 273 4.68 -3.74 8.35
C TRP A 273 3.67 -2.88 9.12
N TRP A 274 3.68 -3.00 10.45
CA TRP A 274 2.83 -2.20 11.33
C TRP A 274 3.61 -0.98 11.84
N ASP A 275 3.18 0.21 11.46
CA ASP A 275 3.78 1.46 11.93
C ASP A 275 2.80 2.28 12.78
N GLU A 276 3.31 3.14 13.65
CA GLU A 276 2.51 3.94 14.55
C GLU A 276 2.23 5.32 13.94
N ILE A 277 0.96 5.74 13.92
CA ILE A 277 0.60 7.12 13.55
C ILE A 277 1.10 8.06 14.65
N ALA A 278 2.21 8.76 14.37
CA ALA A 278 2.87 9.64 15.34
C ALA A 278 2.10 10.95 15.55
N SER A 279 1.55 11.54 14.50
CA SER A 279 0.72 12.75 14.56
C SER A 279 -0.26 12.82 13.39
N ILE A 280 -1.35 13.54 13.59
CA ILE A 280 -2.31 13.90 12.53
C ILE A 280 -2.44 15.41 12.56
N GLU A 281 -1.95 16.07 11.52
CA GLU A 281 -1.95 17.52 11.41
C GLU A 281 -2.83 18.00 10.24
N PRO A 282 -3.54 19.12 10.36
CA PRO A 282 -4.30 19.67 9.26
C PRO A 282 -3.36 20.13 8.13
N ALA A 283 -3.54 19.56 6.93
CA ALA A 283 -2.76 19.94 5.75
C ALA A 283 -3.44 21.02 4.88
N GLY A 284 -4.60 21.53 5.30
CA GLY A 284 -5.38 22.48 4.50
C GLY A 284 -6.43 21.80 3.63
N VAL A 285 -6.80 22.46 2.55
CA VAL A 285 -7.73 21.91 1.53
C VAL A 285 -6.90 21.59 0.30
N GLU A 286 -6.66 20.29 0.09
CA GLU A 286 -5.92 19.77 -1.05
C GLU A 286 -6.83 18.92 -1.92
N GLU A 287 -6.54 18.82 -3.21
CA GLU A 287 -7.18 17.83 -4.07
C GLU A 287 -6.74 16.44 -3.64
N THR A 288 -7.72 15.57 -3.41
CA THR A 288 -7.46 14.17 -3.05
C THR A 288 -7.84 13.27 -4.21
N TYR A 289 -6.96 12.35 -4.54
CA TYR A 289 -7.14 11.36 -5.58
C TYR A 289 -7.44 10.01 -4.94
N ASP A 290 -8.40 9.28 -5.52
CA ASP A 290 -8.70 7.92 -5.14
C ASP A 290 -8.29 7.02 -6.31
N LEU A 291 -7.36 6.10 -6.07
CA LEU A 291 -6.82 5.21 -7.08
C LEU A 291 -7.57 3.88 -7.05
N GLN A 292 -8.07 3.46 -8.19
CA GLN A 292 -8.60 2.10 -8.34
C GLN A 292 -7.54 1.21 -8.99
N VAL A 293 -7.06 0.21 -8.25
CA VAL A 293 -6.09 -0.76 -8.75
C VAL A 293 -6.84 -2.01 -9.17
N PRO A 294 -6.96 -2.29 -10.47
CA PRO A 294 -7.59 -3.52 -10.93
C PRO A 294 -6.81 -4.74 -10.45
N GLY A 295 -7.51 -5.68 -9.84
CA GLY A 295 -6.95 -6.93 -9.36
C GLY A 295 -6.66 -6.97 -7.86
N ASP A 296 -6.02 -5.97 -7.28
CA ASP A 296 -5.73 -5.93 -5.84
C ASP A 296 -6.71 -5.02 -5.08
N GLU A 297 -7.47 -4.16 -5.80
CA GLU A 297 -8.39 -3.13 -5.26
C GLU A 297 -7.80 -2.29 -4.12
N SER A 298 -6.52 -2.44 -3.93
CA SER A 298 -5.69 -1.75 -2.96
C SER A 298 -4.46 -1.18 -3.65
N PHE A 299 -3.99 -0.07 -3.18
CA PHE A 299 -2.77 0.56 -3.68
C PHE A 299 -1.95 1.11 -2.52
N VAL A 300 -0.68 1.36 -2.79
CA VAL A 300 0.22 1.97 -1.82
C VAL A 300 0.33 3.45 -2.13
N ALA A 301 -0.10 4.30 -1.19
CA ALA A 301 0.08 5.74 -1.24
C ALA A 301 0.92 6.18 -0.05
N ASP A 302 2.07 6.81 -0.30
CA ASP A 302 3.05 7.18 0.72
C ASP A 302 3.39 6.01 1.67
N ASP A 303 3.62 4.83 1.09
CA ASP A 303 3.90 3.56 1.77
C ASP A 303 2.74 3.00 2.63
N ILE A 304 1.51 3.49 2.43
CA ILE A 304 0.29 3.03 3.10
C ILE A 304 -0.64 2.32 2.10
N VAL A 305 -1.17 1.15 2.48
CA VAL A 305 -2.15 0.38 1.68
C VAL A 305 -3.56 0.94 1.85
N VAL A 306 -4.30 1.19 0.73
CA VAL A 306 -5.65 1.77 0.70
C VAL A 306 -6.60 1.04 -0.27
N HIS A 307 -7.94 1.11 -0.06
CA HIS A 307 -8.97 0.28 -0.72
C HIS A 307 -10.18 1.05 -1.27
N ASN A 308 -10.98 0.43 -2.19
CA ASN A 308 -12.16 1.04 -2.80
C ASN A 308 -13.33 0.07 -3.09
N SER A 309 -14.50 0.23 -2.41
CA SER A 309 -15.74 -0.58 -2.55
C SER A 309 -17.01 0.30 -2.69
N ALA A 310 -16.97 1.35 -3.52
CA ALA A 310 -17.98 2.42 -3.49
C ALA A 310 -19.35 2.08 -4.10
N LEU A 311 -19.42 1.43 -5.28
CA LEU A 311 -20.69 1.20 -5.98
C LEU A 311 -21.64 0.30 -5.19
N VAL A 312 -21.11 -0.73 -4.58
CA VAL A 312 -21.92 -1.73 -3.87
C VAL A 312 -22.58 -1.16 -2.62
N ALA A 313 -21.85 -0.28 -1.91
CA ALA A 313 -22.43 0.49 -0.81
C ALA A 313 -23.56 1.41 -1.29
N ASN A 314 -23.44 2.02 -2.49
CA ASN A 314 -24.52 2.84 -3.07
C ASN A 314 -25.76 2.00 -3.41
N ILE A 315 -25.58 0.78 -3.92
CA ILE A 315 -26.68 -0.14 -4.21
C ILE A 315 -27.37 -0.57 -2.90
N ALA A 316 -26.58 -0.94 -1.87
CA ALA A 316 -27.11 -1.30 -0.56
C ALA A 316 -27.93 -0.15 0.07
N ASP A 317 -27.39 1.07 0.05
CA ASP A 317 -28.09 2.28 0.52
C ASP A 317 -29.41 2.49 -0.22
N PHE A 318 -29.42 2.40 -1.55
CA PHE A 318 -30.63 2.56 -2.35
C PHE A 318 -31.68 1.48 -2.04
N VAL A 319 -31.30 0.22 -1.95
CA VAL A 319 -32.22 -0.89 -1.67
C VAL A 319 -32.81 -0.77 -0.26
N ALA A 320 -31.98 -0.47 0.72
CA ALA A 320 -32.42 -0.41 2.11
C ALA A 320 -33.20 0.89 2.42
N VAL A 321 -32.66 2.05 2.04
CA VAL A 321 -33.26 3.34 2.43
C VAL A 321 -34.39 3.77 1.48
N GLU A 322 -34.18 3.65 0.17
CA GLU A 322 -35.19 4.12 -0.80
C GLU A 322 -36.29 3.10 -1.08
N LYS A 323 -35.97 1.79 -1.04
CA LYS A 323 -36.94 0.71 -1.27
C LYS A 323 -37.47 0.09 0.02
N GLY A 324 -36.84 0.35 1.16
CA GLY A 324 -37.22 -0.21 2.45
C GLY A 324 -37.12 -1.74 2.49
N LEU A 325 -36.23 -2.33 1.70
CA LEU A 325 -36.03 -3.76 1.65
C LEU A 325 -34.80 -4.17 2.45
N PRO A 326 -34.86 -5.22 3.28
CA PRO A 326 -33.72 -5.66 4.06
C PRO A 326 -32.56 -6.11 3.19
N VAL A 327 -31.34 -5.63 3.51
CA VAL A 327 -30.08 -5.97 2.84
C VAL A 327 -29.17 -6.70 3.80
N ALA A 328 -28.66 -7.85 3.38
CA ALA A 328 -27.59 -8.57 4.06
C ALA A 328 -26.26 -8.24 3.39
N PHE A 329 -25.35 -7.55 4.07
CA PHE A 329 -24.04 -7.15 3.58
C PHE A 329 -22.95 -7.94 4.31
N PHE A 330 -22.34 -8.87 3.61
CA PHE A 330 -21.19 -9.64 4.11
C PHE A 330 -19.90 -8.99 3.61
N SER A 331 -19.21 -8.31 4.50
CA SER A 331 -17.93 -7.63 4.22
C SER A 331 -16.79 -8.45 4.79
N LEU A 332 -15.98 -9.00 3.90
CA LEU A 332 -14.82 -9.81 4.28
C LEU A 332 -13.54 -8.96 4.36
N GLU A 333 -13.62 -7.72 3.90
CA GLU A 333 -12.49 -6.80 3.80
C GLU A 333 -12.63 -5.59 4.74
N MET A 334 -13.80 -4.92 4.71
CA MET A 334 -14.04 -3.69 5.47
C MET A 334 -14.70 -3.95 6.81
N SER A 335 -14.29 -3.21 7.84
CA SER A 335 -14.93 -3.21 9.15
C SER A 335 -16.32 -2.54 9.13
N GLU A 336 -17.15 -2.86 10.13
CA GLU A 336 -18.47 -2.22 10.31
C GLU A 336 -18.38 -0.69 10.39
N THR A 337 -17.35 -0.18 11.07
CA THR A 337 -17.14 1.26 11.25
C THR A 337 -16.80 1.95 9.92
N GLU A 338 -15.97 1.33 9.10
CA GLU A 338 -15.59 1.87 7.78
C GLU A 338 -16.80 1.89 6.84
N LEU A 339 -17.58 0.82 6.81
CA LEU A 339 -18.82 0.77 6.03
C LEU A 339 -19.83 1.81 6.52
N ALA A 340 -20.03 1.94 7.85
CA ALA A 340 -20.92 2.94 8.42
C ALA A 340 -20.50 4.38 8.04
N HIS A 341 -19.20 4.68 8.11
CA HIS A 341 -18.67 5.96 7.65
C HIS A 341 -18.90 6.19 6.15
N ARG A 342 -18.73 5.15 5.32
CA ARG A 342 -18.97 5.23 3.87
C ARG A 342 -20.45 5.50 3.56
N PHE A 343 -21.38 4.78 4.17
CA PHE A 343 -22.81 5.03 4.05
C PHE A 343 -23.17 6.46 4.47
N LEU A 344 -22.64 6.90 5.61
CA LEU A 344 -22.90 8.23 6.16
C LEU A 344 -22.35 9.33 5.25
N ALA A 345 -21.12 9.19 4.76
CA ALA A 345 -20.49 10.14 3.83
C ALA A 345 -21.28 10.30 2.54
N CYS A 346 -21.66 9.16 1.95
CA CYS A 346 -22.43 9.10 0.73
C CYS A 346 -23.83 9.73 0.90
N ARG A 347 -24.53 9.40 2.00
CA ARG A 347 -25.89 9.86 2.28
C ARG A 347 -25.95 11.35 2.65
N ALA A 348 -25.02 11.79 3.51
CA ALA A 348 -24.90 13.20 3.91
C ALA A 348 -24.34 14.09 2.80
N ARG A 349 -23.74 13.52 1.76
CA ARG A 349 -22.95 14.20 0.72
C ARG A 349 -21.85 15.05 1.35
N ILE A 350 -21.08 14.44 2.22
CA ILE A 350 -19.97 15.06 2.94
C ILE A 350 -18.71 14.25 2.65
N ALA A 351 -17.61 14.94 2.38
CA ALA A 351 -16.34 14.29 2.20
C ALA A 351 -16.03 13.35 3.38
N GLY A 352 -15.72 12.08 3.08
CA GLY A 352 -15.49 11.06 4.09
C GLY A 352 -14.39 11.45 5.07
N ASP A 353 -13.43 12.20 4.59
CA ASP A 353 -12.34 12.77 5.36
C ASP A 353 -12.79 13.77 6.43
N LYS A 354 -13.76 14.64 6.09
CA LYS A 354 -14.36 15.58 7.07
C LYS A 354 -15.12 14.87 8.18
N LEU A 355 -15.77 13.74 7.85
CA LEU A 355 -16.43 12.90 8.84
C LEU A 355 -15.41 12.25 9.78
N ARG A 356 -14.36 11.64 9.25
CA ARG A 356 -13.29 11.00 10.03
C ARG A 356 -12.55 11.98 10.94
N LYS A 357 -12.26 13.18 10.44
CA LYS A 357 -11.57 14.24 11.20
C LYS A 357 -12.49 15.01 12.16
N GLY A 358 -13.79 14.71 12.24
CA GLY A 358 -14.73 15.45 13.07
C GLY A 358 -14.98 16.90 12.64
N GLN A 359 -14.58 17.27 11.42
CA GLN A 359 -14.73 18.63 10.87
C GLN A 359 -16.14 18.87 10.33
N ILE A 360 -17.14 18.58 11.16
CA ILE A 360 -18.54 18.51 10.77
C ILE A 360 -19.42 19.54 11.48
N LYS A 361 -18.86 20.48 12.28
CA LYS A 361 -19.65 21.44 13.07
C LYS A 361 -20.70 22.19 12.23
N SER A 362 -20.32 22.75 11.09
CA SER A 362 -21.23 23.45 10.17
C SER A 362 -22.10 22.50 9.34
N LEU A 363 -21.73 21.22 9.25
CA LEU A 363 -22.40 20.20 8.45
C LEU A 363 -23.27 19.27 9.32
N TRP A 364 -23.27 19.47 10.65
CA TRP A 364 -23.97 18.64 11.63
C TRP A 364 -25.44 18.36 11.27
N PRO A 365 -26.25 19.34 10.79
CA PRO A 365 -27.62 19.07 10.38
C PRO A 365 -27.75 18.06 9.22
N LYS A 366 -26.75 18.01 8.31
CA LYS A 366 -26.71 17.03 7.22
C LYS A 366 -26.34 15.64 7.76
N VAL A 367 -25.37 15.58 8.67
CA VAL A 367 -24.94 14.33 9.32
C VAL A 367 -26.08 13.72 10.10
N LEU A 368 -26.76 14.51 10.95
CA LEU A 368 -27.89 14.05 11.76
C LEU A 368 -29.04 13.51 10.89
N ARG A 369 -29.38 14.22 9.80
CA ARG A 369 -30.41 13.75 8.87
C ARG A 369 -30.04 12.43 8.21
N ALA A 370 -28.81 12.29 7.76
CA ALA A 370 -28.31 11.07 7.14
C ALA A 370 -28.25 9.91 8.16
N SER A 371 -27.80 10.19 9.39
CA SER A 371 -27.79 9.22 10.48
C SER A 371 -29.18 8.69 10.80
N ASN A 372 -30.18 9.57 10.95
CA ASN A 372 -31.56 9.17 11.21
C ASN A 372 -32.16 8.31 10.08
N GLN A 373 -31.75 8.56 8.82
CA GLN A 373 -32.18 7.75 7.68
C GLN A 373 -31.55 6.36 7.71
N LEU A 374 -30.25 6.27 8.07
CA LEU A 374 -29.53 5.01 8.15
C LEU A 374 -29.92 4.18 9.36
N GLU A 375 -30.22 4.82 10.51
CA GLU A 375 -30.66 4.13 11.73
C GLU A 375 -31.94 3.31 11.49
N ASN A 376 -32.82 3.81 10.64
CA ASN A 376 -34.08 3.14 10.30
C ASN A 376 -33.97 2.25 9.05
N ALA A 377 -32.82 2.21 8.40
CA ALA A 377 -32.61 1.40 7.21
C ALA A 377 -32.32 -0.08 7.59
N PRO A 378 -33.00 -1.05 6.99
CA PRO A 378 -32.80 -2.46 7.29
C PRO A 378 -31.53 -2.99 6.60
N ILE A 379 -30.35 -2.51 7.02
CA ILE A 379 -29.04 -2.98 6.54
C ILE A 379 -28.39 -3.81 7.65
N TRP A 380 -28.12 -5.05 7.34
CA TRP A 380 -27.44 -5.99 8.24
C TRP A 380 -26.03 -6.24 7.74
N ILE A 381 -25.02 -5.80 8.49
CA ILE A 381 -23.61 -5.94 8.15
C ILE A 381 -23.01 -7.06 8.97
N ASP A 382 -22.31 -7.97 8.29
CA ASP A 382 -21.53 -9.04 8.91
C ASP A 382 -20.08 -8.92 8.41
N THR A 383 -19.14 -8.74 9.32
CA THR A 383 -17.71 -8.53 9.05
C THR A 383 -16.85 -9.74 9.45
N SER A 384 -17.44 -10.93 9.46
CA SER A 384 -16.71 -12.16 9.75
C SER A 384 -15.67 -12.44 8.66
N SER A 385 -14.39 -12.38 8.99
CA SER A 385 -13.27 -12.53 8.04
C SER A 385 -13.04 -13.95 7.53
N ASP A 386 -13.53 -14.97 8.22
CA ASP A 386 -13.41 -16.39 7.86
C ASP A 386 -14.79 -16.99 7.58
N LEU A 387 -15.41 -16.60 6.48
CA LEU A 387 -16.78 -16.97 6.14
C LEU A 387 -16.81 -17.99 5.00
N SER A 388 -17.29 -19.20 5.27
CA SER A 388 -17.60 -20.20 4.23
C SER A 388 -18.98 -19.96 3.60
N VAL A 389 -19.21 -20.55 2.43
CA VAL A 389 -20.53 -20.51 1.75
C VAL A 389 -21.63 -21.09 2.64
N LEU A 390 -21.34 -22.15 3.38
CA LEU A 390 -22.30 -22.79 4.29
C LEU A 390 -22.69 -21.87 5.44
N GLU A 391 -21.74 -21.18 6.05
CA GLU A 391 -21.98 -20.23 7.13
C GLU A 391 -22.75 -19.00 6.64
N LEU A 392 -22.36 -18.44 5.49
CA LEU A 392 -23.09 -17.35 4.85
C LEU A 392 -24.54 -17.73 4.59
N ARG A 393 -24.78 -18.91 4.02
CA ARG A 393 -26.11 -19.46 3.77
C ARG A 393 -26.92 -19.60 5.06
N SER A 394 -26.31 -20.09 6.13
CA SER A 394 -26.95 -20.21 7.45
C SER A 394 -27.35 -18.86 8.03
N LYS A 395 -26.44 -17.85 7.94
CA LYS A 395 -26.70 -16.48 8.41
C LYS A 395 -27.80 -15.80 7.57
N ALA A 396 -27.74 -15.93 6.24
CA ALA A 396 -28.75 -15.38 5.33
C ALA A 396 -30.15 -15.97 5.58
N ARG A 397 -30.26 -17.29 5.80
CA ARG A 397 -31.53 -17.96 6.16
C ARG A 397 -32.10 -17.45 7.48
N ARG A 398 -31.27 -17.30 8.51
CA ARG A 398 -31.70 -16.76 9.80
C ARG A 398 -32.22 -15.34 9.67
N LEU A 399 -31.53 -14.52 8.90
CA LEU A 399 -31.95 -13.14 8.63
C LEU A 399 -33.26 -13.13 7.83
N TYR A 400 -33.37 -13.94 6.78
CA TYR A 400 -34.60 -14.09 6.00
C TYR A 400 -35.79 -14.49 6.89
N SER A 401 -35.60 -15.47 7.78
CA SER A 401 -36.66 -15.89 8.70
C SER A 401 -37.06 -14.81 9.68
N ARG A 402 -36.14 -13.98 10.14
CA ARG A 402 -36.40 -12.87 11.06
C ARG A 402 -37.13 -11.71 10.42
N GLU A 403 -36.69 -11.33 9.21
CA GLU A 403 -37.25 -10.17 8.49
C GLU A 403 -38.47 -10.54 7.61
N GLY A 404 -38.75 -11.82 7.43
CA GLY A 404 -39.80 -12.34 6.54
C GLY A 404 -39.49 -12.21 5.05
N LYS A 405 -38.51 -11.38 4.68
CA LYS A 405 -38.02 -11.17 3.31
C LYS A 405 -36.61 -10.60 3.34
N LEU A 406 -35.88 -10.77 2.24
CA LEU A 406 -34.65 -10.01 1.93
C LEU A 406 -34.78 -9.38 0.55
N GLY A 407 -34.26 -8.18 0.40
CA GLY A 407 -34.20 -7.50 -0.89
C GLY A 407 -32.92 -7.76 -1.67
N LEU A 408 -31.80 -7.97 -0.96
CA LEU A 408 -30.50 -8.15 -1.56
C LEU A 408 -29.53 -8.81 -0.57
N ILE A 409 -28.66 -9.67 -1.08
CA ILE A 409 -27.49 -10.19 -0.37
C ILE A 409 -26.24 -9.70 -1.12
N ILE A 410 -25.28 -9.15 -0.39
CA ILE A 410 -24.01 -8.63 -0.93
C ILE A 410 -22.86 -9.39 -0.30
N VAL A 411 -21.86 -9.73 -1.10
CA VAL A 411 -20.61 -10.38 -0.65
C VAL A 411 -19.43 -9.58 -1.20
N ASP A 412 -18.69 -8.94 -0.31
CA ASP A 412 -17.57 -8.06 -0.63
C ASP A 412 -16.28 -8.58 0.04
N TYR A 413 -15.39 -9.30 -0.68
CA TYR A 413 -15.49 -9.86 -2.02
C TYR A 413 -15.31 -11.39 -1.99
N MET A 414 -15.77 -12.06 -3.02
CA MET A 414 -15.93 -13.53 -3.04
C MET A 414 -14.63 -14.31 -2.85
N GLN A 415 -13.51 -13.79 -3.34
CA GLN A 415 -12.22 -14.47 -3.25
C GLN A 415 -11.65 -14.53 -1.83
N LEU A 416 -12.16 -13.74 -0.87
CA LEU A 416 -11.79 -13.85 0.55
C LEU A 416 -12.60 -14.91 1.31
N MET A 417 -13.65 -15.46 0.70
CA MET A 417 -14.41 -16.53 1.34
C MET A 417 -13.57 -17.79 1.52
N ARG A 418 -13.80 -18.45 2.66
CA ARG A 418 -13.18 -19.75 2.92
C ARG A 418 -13.75 -20.82 1.98
N PRO A 419 -12.89 -21.51 1.18
CA PRO A 419 -13.32 -22.57 0.29
C PRO A 419 -13.74 -23.81 1.08
N ASP A 420 -14.66 -24.61 0.52
CA ASP A 420 -15.06 -25.90 1.11
C ASP A 420 -13.92 -26.93 1.05
N ASP A 421 -13.09 -26.89 0.00
CA ASP A 421 -11.87 -27.69 -0.13
C ASP A 421 -10.63 -26.77 -0.24
N PRO A 422 -9.86 -26.59 0.84
CA PRO A 422 -8.63 -25.78 0.83
C PRO A 422 -7.51 -26.35 -0.06
N ARG A 423 -7.59 -27.64 -0.47
CA ARG A 423 -6.58 -28.31 -1.30
C ARG A 423 -6.86 -28.15 -2.80
N ALA A 424 -8.06 -27.75 -3.17
CA ALA A 424 -8.42 -27.49 -4.56
C ALA A 424 -7.61 -26.28 -5.09
N ASN A 425 -7.39 -26.25 -6.41
CA ASN A 425 -6.74 -25.09 -7.02
C ASN A 425 -7.66 -23.85 -6.93
N ARG A 426 -7.08 -22.65 -7.07
CA ARG A 426 -7.80 -21.39 -6.87
C ARG A 426 -9.04 -21.24 -7.76
N VAL A 427 -8.97 -21.67 -9.00
CA VAL A 427 -10.10 -21.63 -9.95
C VAL A 427 -11.26 -22.50 -9.46
N GLU A 428 -10.97 -23.68 -8.95
CA GLU A 428 -11.99 -24.59 -8.40
C GLU A 428 -12.60 -24.03 -7.11
N GLN A 429 -11.78 -23.45 -6.23
CA GLN A 429 -12.25 -22.81 -5.00
C GLN A 429 -13.26 -21.69 -5.29
N VAL A 430 -12.91 -20.76 -6.18
CA VAL A 430 -13.79 -19.66 -6.58
C VAL A 430 -15.04 -20.19 -7.30
N GLY A 431 -14.91 -21.25 -8.11
CA GLY A 431 -16.03 -21.92 -8.74
C GLY A 431 -17.03 -22.54 -7.75
N GLN A 432 -16.54 -23.18 -6.68
CA GLN A 432 -17.39 -23.72 -5.61
C GLN A 432 -18.16 -22.58 -4.89
N ILE A 433 -17.47 -21.48 -4.58
CA ILE A 433 -18.08 -20.30 -3.96
C ILE A 433 -19.17 -19.71 -4.87
N SER A 434 -18.86 -19.46 -6.14
CA SER A 434 -19.81 -18.95 -7.13
C SER A 434 -21.07 -19.79 -7.21
N ARG A 435 -20.90 -21.11 -7.37
CA ARG A 435 -22.02 -22.06 -7.44
C ARG A 435 -22.84 -22.05 -6.17
N GLY A 436 -22.19 -21.97 -5.00
CA GLY A 436 -22.86 -21.88 -3.71
C GLY A 436 -23.71 -20.63 -3.57
N LEU A 437 -23.20 -19.47 -4.00
CA LEU A 437 -23.95 -18.21 -4.01
C LEU A 437 -25.12 -18.25 -5.00
N LYS A 438 -24.94 -18.88 -6.16
CA LYS A 438 -26.02 -19.10 -7.13
C LYS A 438 -27.15 -19.96 -6.55
N LEU A 439 -26.79 -21.04 -5.86
CA LEU A 439 -27.78 -21.91 -5.19
C LEU A 439 -28.52 -21.15 -4.07
N LEU A 440 -27.82 -20.32 -3.29
CA LEU A 440 -28.41 -19.49 -2.25
C LEU A 440 -29.43 -18.50 -2.84
N ALA A 441 -29.08 -17.83 -3.96
CA ALA A 441 -29.99 -16.92 -4.66
C ALA A 441 -31.30 -17.62 -5.08
N GLY A 442 -31.19 -18.83 -5.64
CA GLY A 442 -32.35 -19.63 -6.03
C GLY A 442 -33.17 -20.13 -4.83
N GLU A 443 -32.52 -20.55 -3.76
CA GLU A 443 -33.17 -21.08 -2.57
C GLU A 443 -34.01 -20.03 -1.83
N LEU A 444 -33.44 -18.83 -1.62
CA LEU A 444 -34.12 -17.75 -0.92
C LEU A 444 -34.98 -16.90 -1.85
N ASN A 445 -34.88 -17.09 -3.17
CA ASN A 445 -35.46 -16.21 -4.20
C ASN A 445 -35.07 -14.74 -3.97
N VAL A 446 -33.78 -14.48 -3.69
CA VAL A 446 -33.20 -13.17 -3.39
C VAL A 446 -32.02 -12.96 -4.32
N PRO A 447 -31.86 -11.78 -4.93
CA PRO A 447 -30.66 -11.48 -5.71
C PRO A 447 -29.42 -11.48 -4.79
N VAL A 448 -28.35 -12.14 -5.26
CA VAL A 448 -27.04 -12.16 -4.62
C VAL A 448 -26.07 -11.42 -5.51
N LEU A 449 -25.46 -10.37 -4.98
CA LEU A 449 -24.42 -9.56 -5.62
C LEU A 449 -23.07 -9.95 -5.03
N GLY A 450 -22.26 -10.69 -5.80
CA GLY A 450 -20.89 -11.04 -5.44
C GLY A 450 -19.90 -10.10 -6.13
N ILE A 451 -19.05 -9.44 -5.37
CA ILE A 451 -17.92 -8.70 -5.92
C ILE A 451 -16.81 -9.69 -6.25
N SER A 452 -16.16 -9.49 -7.37
CA SER A 452 -15.05 -10.33 -7.84
C SER A 452 -13.94 -9.46 -8.40
N GLN A 453 -12.70 -9.79 -8.02
CA GLN A 453 -11.51 -9.21 -8.61
C GLN A 453 -11.34 -9.65 -10.06
N LEU A 454 -10.79 -8.77 -10.89
CA LEU A 454 -10.40 -9.05 -12.27
C LEU A 454 -8.92 -9.45 -12.34
N SER A 455 -8.56 -10.16 -13.43
CA SER A 455 -7.15 -10.34 -13.78
C SER A 455 -6.54 -9.01 -14.26
N ARG A 456 -5.21 -8.90 -14.27
CA ARG A 456 -4.51 -7.68 -14.75
C ARG A 456 -4.50 -7.52 -16.29
N ALA A 457 -5.18 -8.39 -17.02
CA ALA A 457 -5.24 -8.34 -18.48
C ALA A 457 -5.81 -7.04 -19.07
N PRO A 458 -6.82 -6.37 -18.46
CA PRO A 458 -7.29 -5.07 -18.94
C PRO A 458 -6.20 -4.01 -19.04
N GLU A 459 -5.26 -3.98 -18.11
CA GLU A 459 -4.17 -2.99 -18.06
C GLU A 459 -3.22 -3.08 -19.27
N LEU A 460 -3.12 -4.27 -19.86
CA LEU A 460 -2.25 -4.52 -21.00
C LEU A 460 -2.90 -4.16 -22.35
N ARG A 461 -4.22 -3.90 -22.36
CA ARG A 461 -4.95 -3.53 -23.57
C ARG A 461 -4.93 -2.02 -23.80
N PRO A 462 -4.95 -1.57 -25.06
CA PRO A 462 -4.98 -0.13 -25.37
C PRO A 462 -6.21 0.59 -24.82
N ASP A 463 -7.39 -0.05 -24.86
CA ASP A 463 -8.67 0.52 -24.42
C ASP A 463 -8.96 0.34 -22.93
N LYS A 464 -8.14 -0.45 -22.22
CA LYS A 464 -8.26 -0.74 -20.77
C LYS A 464 -9.65 -1.23 -20.30
N ARG A 465 -10.63 -1.42 -21.20
CA ARG A 465 -11.98 -1.86 -20.84
C ARG A 465 -12.00 -3.33 -20.45
N PRO A 466 -12.62 -3.67 -19.30
CA PRO A 466 -12.75 -5.06 -18.88
C PRO A 466 -13.73 -5.83 -19.76
N ILE A 467 -13.43 -7.12 -19.98
CA ILE A 467 -14.25 -8.07 -20.75
C ILE A 467 -14.39 -9.38 -19.98
N LEU A 468 -15.30 -10.25 -20.39
CA LEU A 468 -15.60 -11.51 -19.68
C LEU A 468 -14.38 -12.41 -19.48
N SER A 469 -13.43 -12.43 -20.42
CA SER A 469 -12.19 -13.21 -20.27
C SER A 469 -11.27 -12.72 -19.15
N ASP A 470 -11.49 -11.52 -18.61
CA ASP A 470 -10.72 -10.98 -17.50
C ASP A 470 -11.13 -11.61 -16.14
N LEU A 471 -12.28 -12.30 -16.13
CA LEU A 471 -12.69 -13.20 -15.03
C LEU A 471 -11.97 -14.56 -15.08
N ARG A 472 -10.86 -14.69 -15.78
CA ARG A 472 -10.21 -15.96 -16.20
C ARG A 472 -9.77 -16.87 -15.05
N GLU A 473 -9.38 -16.33 -13.90
CA GLU A 473 -9.09 -17.14 -12.70
C GLU A 473 -10.37 -17.73 -12.08
N SER A 474 -11.51 -17.39 -12.65
CA SER A 474 -12.86 -17.70 -12.16
C SER A 474 -13.77 -18.14 -13.31
N GLY A 475 -13.31 -18.98 -14.24
CA GLY A 475 -14.07 -19.40 -15.43
C GLY A 475 -15.50 -19.90 -15.15
N ASN A 476 -15.76 -20.37 -13.95
CA ASN A 476 -17.09 -20.75 -13.49
C ASN A 476 -17.97 -19.54 -13.12
N LEU A 477 -17.39 -18.39 -12.74
CA LEU A 477 -18.16 -17.17 -12.42
C LEU A 477 -18.97 -16.71 -13.62
N GLU A 478 -18.35 -16.70 -14.80
CA GLU A 478 -19.05 -16.36 -16.02
C GLU A 478 -20.23 -17.29 -16.27
N GLN A 479 -20.08 -18.58 -16.01
CA GLN A 479 -21.15 -19.57 -16.26
C GLN A 479 -22.29 -19.45 -15.25
N ASP A 480 -21.99 -19.29 -13.97
CA ASP A 480 -22.97 -19.28 -12.87
C ASP A 480 -23.76 -17.96 -12.80
N ALA A 481 -23.11 -16.83 -13.06
CA ALA A 481 -23.76 -15.52 -12.97
C ALA A 481 -24.85 -15.33 -14.05
N ASP A 482 -25.99 -14.76 -13.66
CA ASP A 482 -27.04 -14.31 -14.59
C ASP A 482 -26.71 -12.96 -15.22
N LEU A 483 -26.05 -12.10 -14.45
CA LEU A 483 -25.54 -10.80 -14.86
C LEU A 483 -24.06 -10.71 -14.53
N VAL A 484 -23.26 -10.16 -15.45
CA VAL A 484 -21.88 -9.74 -15.18
C VAL A 484 -21.77 -8.27 -15.57
N CYS A 485 -21.42 -7.45 -14.59
CA CYS A 485 -21.23 -6.02 -14.74
C CYS A 485 -19.80 -5.66 -14.42
N PHE A 486 -19.17 -4.87 -15.27
CA PHE A 486 -17.88 -4.25 -15.00
C PHE A 486 -18.05 -2.75 -14.80
N ILE A 487 -17.21 -2.17 -13.94
CA ILE A 487 -17.10 -0.73 -13.78
C ILE A 487 -15.83 -0.28 -14.49
N PHE A 488 -15.98 0.73 -15.33
CA PHE A 488 -14.87 1.34 -16.04
C PHE A 488 -14.92 2.87 -15.88
N ARG A 489 -13.78 3.47 -15.58
CA ARG A 489 -13.62 4.93 -15.46
C ARG A 489 -12.44 5.35 -16.33
N GLN A 490 -12.72 5.97 -17.46
CA GLN A 490 -11.70 6.37 -18.42
C GLN A 490 -10.74 7.41 -17.81
N GLU A 491 -11.28 8.38 -17.05
CA GLU A 491 -10.48 9.41 -16.37
C GLU A 491 -9.34 8.84 -15.52
N TYR A 492 -9.48 7.62 -15.06
CA TYR A 492 -8.50 6.93 -14.22
C TYR A 492 -7.21 6.56 -14.96
N TYR A 493 -7.30 6.33 -16.27
CA TYR A 493 -6.18 5.91 -17.11
C TYR A 493 -5.52 7.07 -17.86
N GLU A 494 -6.01 8.29 -17.70
CA GLU A 494 -5.53 9.50 -18.38
C GLU A 494 -4.91 10.46 -17.38
N GLN A 495 -3.70 10.97 -17.67
CA GLN A 495 -2.98 11.88 -16.76
C GLN A 495 -3.60 13.29 -16.70
N ASP A 496 -4.29 13.74 -17.74
CA ASP A 496 -5.05 14.99 -17.78
C ASP A 496 -6.33 14.75 -18.56
N PRO A 497 -7.36 14.21 -17.88
CA PRO A 497 -8.60 13.85 -18.53
C PRO A 497 -9.38 15.08 -18.98
N ASP A 498 -9.89 15.03 -20.21
CA ASP A 498 -10.78 16.07 -20.75
C ASP A 498 -12.03 16.26 -19.86
N GLU A 499 -12.61 17.47 -19.85
CA GLU A 499 -13.83 17.77 -19.09
C GLU A 499 -14.97 16.80 -19.41
N ASP A 500 -15.00 16.30 -20.65
CA ASP A 500 -16.03 15.36 -21.12
C ASP A 500 -15.94 13.97 -20.48
N ILE A 501 -14.80 13.58 -19.92
CA ILE A 501 -14.61 12.27 -19.28
C ILE A 501 -14.48 12.38 -17.76
N ARG A 502 -14.19 13.57 -17.21
CA ARG A 502 -14.09 13.79 -15.77
C ARG A 502 -15.40 13.47 -15.05
N GLY A 503 -15.30 12.70 -13.97
CA GLY A 503 -16.46 12.30 -13.17
C GLY A 503 -17.45 11.40 -13.89
N LYS A 504 -17.07 10.76 -15.01
CA LYS A 504 -17.87 9.75 -15.70
C LYS A 504 -17.38 8.34 -15.37
N ALA A 505 -18.34 7.44 -15.25
CA ALA A 505 -18.08 6.02 -15.10
C ALA A 505 -19.00 5.24 -16.05
N GLU A 506 -18.53 4.10 -16.50
CA GLU A 506 -19.33 3.19 -17.33
C GLU A 506 -19.64 1.92 -16.50
N LEU A 507 -20.92 1.56 -16.43
CA LEU A 507 -21.34 0.25 -15.98
C LEU A 507 -21.56 -0.62 -17.23
N ILE A 508 -20.58 -1.50 -17.50
CA ILE A 508 -20.58 -2.37 -18.67
C ILE A 508 -21.29 -3.67 -18.31
N LEU A 509 -22.50 -3.88 -18.83
CA LEU A 509 -23.24 -5.12 -18.70
C LEU A 509 -22.73 -6.10 -19.77
N ALA A 510 -21.71 -6.88 -19.41
CA ALA A 510 -21.01 -7.78 -20.33
C ALA A 510 -21.73 -9.12 -20.52
N LYS A 511 -22.54 -9.54 -19.55
CA LYS A 511 -23.41 -10.72 -19.63
C LYS A 511 -24.78 -10.42 -19.07
N HIS A 512 -25.82 -10.86 -19.78
CA HIS A 512 -27.20 -10.83 -19.33
C HIS A 512 -27.94 -12.06 -19.85
N ARG A 513 -28.26 -13.01 -18.97
CA ARG A 513 -28.83 -14.32 -19.38
C ARG A 513 -30.19 -14.17 -20.08
N ASN A 514 -31.01 -13.21 -19.67
CA ASN A 514 -32.39 -13.04 -20.13
C ASN A 514 -32.66 -11.70 -20.82
N GLY A 515 -31.62 -10.97 -21.25
CA GLY A 515 -31.78 -9.67 -21.89
C GLY A 515 -30.54 -9.22 -22.67
N PRO A 516 -30.58 -8.02 -23.24
CA PRO A 516 -29.45 -7.48 -24.00
C PRO A 516 -28.29 -7.09 -23.08
N ILE A 517 -27.07 -7.14 -23.62
CA ILE A 517 -25.89 -6.53 -23.04
C ILE A 517 -25.80 -5.06 -23.47
N GLY A 518 -24.99 -4.26 -22.76
CA GLY A 518 -24.82 -2.83 -23.09
C GLY A 518 -24.01 -2.10 -22.05
N THR A 519 -23.85 -0.81 -22.25
CA THR A 519 -23.14 0.06 -21.33
C THR A 519 -24.06 1.17 -20.82
N VAL A 520 -24.03 1.44 -19.53
CA VAL A 520 -24.74 2.54 -18.88
C VAL A 520 -23.73 3.55 -18.38
N GLU A 521 -23.84 4.79 -18.87
CA GLU A 521 -23.01 5.88 -18.36
C GLU A 521 -23.56 6.40 -17.03
N LEU A 522 -22.66 6.59 -16.07
CA LEU A 522 -22.95 7.09 -14.73
C LEU A 522 -22.09 8.33 -14.44
N ALA A 523 -22.57 9.22 -13.60
CA ALA A 523 -21.75 10.23 -12.97
C ALA A 523 -21.16 9.68 -11.68
N PHE A 524 -19.87 9.91 -11.45
CA PHE A 524 -19.16 9.52 -10.22
C PHE A 524 -18.65 10.76 -9.48
N GLN A 525 -18.94 10.84 -8.19
CA GLN A 525 -18.47 11.90 -7.29
C GLN A 525 -17.41 11.33 -6.35
N SER A 526 -16.14 11.65 -6.58
CA SER A 526 -15.01 11.13 -5.81
C SER A 526 -14.96 11.62 -4.36
N ILE A 527 -15.38 12.85 -4.09
CA ILE A 527 -15.33 13.50 -2.75
C ILE A 527 -16.16 12.72 -1.71
N TYR A 528 -17.31 12.20 -2.09
CA TYR A 528 -18.14 11.26 -1.33
C TYR A 528 -18.55 10.13 -2.28
N PRO A 529 -17.81 9.03 -2.34
CA PRO A 529 -17.86 8.02 -3.40
C PRO A 529 -19.29 7.60 -3.74
N ARG A 530 -19.90 8.29 -4.76
CA ARG A 530 -21.28 8.11 -5.14
C ARG A 530 -21.44 8.05 -6.64
N PHE A 531 -22.10 6.98 -7.09
CA PHE A 531 -22.56 6.84 -8.46
C PHE A 531 -23.96 7.41 -8.61
N MET A 532 -24.23 8.12 -9.70
CA MET A 532 -25.51 8.75 -10.00
C MET A 532 -25.83 8.61 -11.49
N ASN A 533 -27.11 8.71 -11.85
CA ASN A 533 -27.48 8.79 -13.25
C ASN A 533 -26.92 10.08 -13.86
N LEU A 534 -26.33 9.98 -15.05
CA LEU A 534 -26.02 11.17 -15.84
C LEU A 534 -27.35 11.91 -16.19
N ALA A 535 -27.37 13.20 -15.99
CA ALA A 535 -28.50 14.02 -16.47
C ALA A 535 -28.55 13.91 -18.01
N ARG A 536 -29.64 13.36 -18.55
CA ARG A 536 -29.88 13.44 -19.97
C ARG A 536 -30.03 14.92 -20.32
N THR A 537 -29.06 15.48 -21.01
CA THR A 537 -29.31 16.70 -21.78
C THR A 537 -30.23 16.30 -22.93
N ASP A 538 -31.52 16.56 -22.78
CA ASP A 538 -32.45 16.47 -23.90
C ASP A 538 -31.93 17.42 -24.99
N ARG A 539 -31.22 16.88 -25.96
CA ARG A 539 -31.05 17.55 -27.26
C ARG A 539 -32.38 17.48 -28.01
N THR A 540 -33.39 18.20 -27.50
CA THR A 540 -34.54 18.59 -28.29
C THR A 540 -34.20 19.93 -28.95
N GLY A 541 -33.76 19.84 -30.20
CA GLY A 541 -33.51 21.05 -30.99
C GLY A 541 -32.82 20.76 -32.31
N GLN A 542 -33.42 19.96 -33.18
CA GLN A 542 -33.67 20.19 -34.60
C GLN A 542 -34.19 18.95 -35.28
#